data_a87be07f95539d09b0326fee06640e40
#
_entry.id   a87be07f95539d09b0326fee06640e40
#
_cell.length_a   1.000
_cell.length_b   1.000
_cell.length_c   1.000
_cell.angle_alpha   90.00
_cell.angle_beta   90.00
_cell.angle_gamma   90.00
#
_symmetry.space_group_name_H-M   'P 1'
#
loop_
_entity.id
_entity.type
_entity.pdbx_description
1 polymer ?
#
loop_
_entity_poly.entity_id
_entity_poly.type
_entity_poly.pdbx_seq_one_letter_code
_entity_poly.pdbx_strand_id
1 'polypeptide(L)'
;DNGTYTSTREKNLTLNGVAYQVLQILHSNGDDITHSFHIVVDDSGEYAFDVSEGFTLNRFRADIYGQALIDDLEDAQKTATADEMMAFLTGSEKFSIVLEGDRAYTEEELSSHGLPQTLTKQEMLDIATIRYELNTNSFKKYMQVTIATNVSEKSVAAIMENKTGLQGIDVVEDSIRQYIDDESVAPILGYTGRASSEELTELRKQNPDYSNDAIVGKAGIEQYMELTLQGTDGKETVYVDNLG
;
A
#
# COMPACT_ATOMS: atom_id res chain seq x y z
N ASP A 1 9.77 -13.77 1.72
CA ASP A 1 9.82 -14.94 2.63
C ASP A 1 11.25 -15.47 2.68
N ASN A 2 12.09 -14.79 3.45
CA ASN A 2 13.57 -15.02 3.48
C ASN A 2 13.97 -16.12 4.45
N GLY A 3 13.06 -17.05 4.80
CA GLY A 3 13.34 -18.04 5.83
C GLY A 3 13.42 -17.48 7.26
N THR A 4 12.97 -16.23 7.44
CA THR A 4 13.04 -15.54 8.74
C THR A 4 11.96 -16.02 9.71
N TYR A 5 10.87 -16.60 9.22
CA TYR A 5 9.75 -17.03 10.04
C TYR A 5 9.70 -18.54 10.18
N THR A 6 9.47 -19.04 11.38
CA THR A 6 9.38 -20.48 11.68
C THR A 6 8.03 -21.08 11.24
N SER A 7 7.00 -20.25 11.09
CA SER A 7 5.65 -20.68 10.69
C SER A 7 4.86 -19.57 10.01
N THR A 8 3.80 -19.95 9.28
CA THR A 8 2.84 -18.99 8.72
C THR A 8 2.14 -18.18 9.81
N ARG A 9 1.89 -18.78 10.99
CA ARG A 9 1.31 -18.09 12.14
C ARG A 9 2.21 -16.96 12.62
N GLU A 10 3.49 -17.24 12.84
CA GLU A 10 4.49 -16.24 13.25
C GLU A 10 4.64 -15.13 12.20
N LYS A 11 4.72 -15.49 10.92
CA LYS A 11 4.75 -14.53 9.82
C LYS A 11 3.55 -13.57 9.86
N ASN A 12 2.34 -14.11 10.00
CA ASN A 12 1.15 -13.28 10.04
C ASN A 12 1.13 -12.36 11.26
N LEU A 13 1.47 -12.88 12.45
CA LEU A 13 1.57 -12.08 13.67
C LEU A 13 2.58 -10.93 13.50
N THR A 14 3.78 -11.22 13.01
CA THR A 14 4.81 -10.20 12.80
C THR A 14 4.35 -9.13 11.83
N LEU A 15 3.81 -9.52 10.67
CA LEU A 15 3.37 -8.55 9.66
C LEU A 15 2.17 -7.72 10.14
N ASN A 16 1.22 -8.33 10.84
CA ASN A 16 0.09 -7.61 11.42
C ASN A 16 0.54 -6.67 12.54
N GLY A 17 1.49 -7.09 13.38
CA GLY A 17 2.06 -6.28 14.44
C GLY A 17 2.82 -5.06 13.93
N VAL A 18 3.67 -5.24 12.91
CA VAL A 18 4.36 -4.12 12.25
C VAL A 18 3.37 -3.17 11.61
N ALA A 19 2.37 -3.68 10.87
CA ALA A 19 1.33 -2.84 10.26
C ALA A 19 0.59 -2.03 11.33
N TYR A 20 0.16 -2.65 12.42
CA TYR A 20 -0.51 -1.98 13.53
C TYR A 20 0.35 -0.88 14.16
N GLN A 21 1.62 -1.16 14.45
CA GLN A 21 2.53 -0.18 15.06
C GLN A 21 2.76 1.03 14.15
N VAL A 22 2.91 0.82 12.84
CA VAL A 22 3.02 1.91 11.86
C VAL A 22 1.74 2.75 11.85
N LEU A 23 0.57 2.11 11.83
CA LEU A 23 -0.73 2.80 11.89
C LEU A 23 -0.85 3.66 13.15
N GLN A 24 -0.45 3.13 14.32
CA GLN A 24 -0.47 3.91 15.56
C GLN A 24 0.45 5.14 15.50
N ILE A 25 1.62 5.03 14.88
CA ILE A 25 2.51 6.18 14.66
C ILE A 25 1.87 7.21 13.75
N LEU A 26 1.32 6.79 12.62
CA LEU A 26 0.68 7.68 11.65
C LEU A 26 -0.50 8.41 12.30
N HIS A 27 -1.48 7.68 12.83
CA HIS A 27 -2.70 8.24 13.40
C HIS A 27 -2.43 9.17 14.59
N SER A 28 -1.44 8.83 15.46
CA SER A 28 -1.08 9.68 16.60
C SER A 28 -0.52 11.04 16.19
N ASN A 29 0.00 11.15 14.97
CA ASN A 29 0.56 12.39 14.40
C ASN A 29 -0.39 13.07 13.40
N GLY A 30 -1.59 12.50 13.17
CA GLY A 30 -2.59 13.03 12.24
C GLY A 30 -2.34 12.67 10.79
N ASP A 31 -1.47 11.69 10.53
CA ASP A 31 -1.24 11.12 9.21
C ASP A 31 -2.11 9.87 9.02
N ASP A 32 -2.29 9.45 7.76
CA ASP A 32 -3.08 8.28 7.42
C ASP A 32 -2.42 7.48 6.28
N ILE A 33 -2.89 6.24 6.08
CA ILE A 33 -2.45 5.41 4.97
C ILE A 33 -3.07 5.88 3.65
N THR A 34 -2.39 5.59 2.54
CA THR A 34 -2.95 5.84 1.22
C THR A 34 -3.92 4.73 0.88
N HIS A 35 -5.21 5.08 0.76
CA HIS A 35 -6.26 4.12 0.46
C HIS A 35 -6.45 3.90 -1.05
N SER A 36 -6.36 2.64 -1.47
CA SER A 36 -6.92 2.16 -2.75
C SER A 36 -7.94 1.04 -2.53
N PHE A 37 -8.52 0.94 -1.35
CA PHE A 37 -9.35 -0.18 -0.89
C PHE A 37 -10.83 0.22 -0.89
N HIS A 38 -11.70 -0.59 -1.55
CA HIS A 38 -13.11 -0.25 -1.74
C HIS A 38 -14.04 -0.69 -0.60
N ILE A 39 -13.47 -0.90 0.58
CA ILE A 39 -14.22 -1.07 1.83
C ILE A 39 -13.85 0.08 2.76
N VAL A 40 -14.84 0.65 3.40
CA VAL A 40 -14.72 1.72 4.41
C VAL A 40 -15.53 1.35 5.66
N VAL A 41 -15.21 1.97 6.78
CA VAL A 41 -16.08 1.97 7.96
C VAL A 41 -16.96 3.21 7.86
N ASP A 42 -18.26 3.02 7.78
CA ASP A 42 -19.23 4.10 7.63
C ASP A 42 -19.53 4.83 8.97
N ASP A 43 -20.36 5.87 8.90
CA ASP A 43 -20.73 6.68 10.08
C ASP A 43 -21.46 5.87 11.19
N SER A 44 -22.00 4.70 10.86
CA SER A 44 -22.62 3.77 11.83
C SER A 44 -21.60 2.81 12.48
N GLY A 45 -20.36 2.83 12.01
CA GLY A 45 -19.30 1.94 12.45
C GLY A 45 -19.34 0.56 11.79
N GLU A 46 -20.06 0.41 10.66
CA GLU A 46 -20.18 -0.83 9.92
C GLU A 46 -19.33 -0.80 8.65
N TYR A 47 -18.92 -1.98 8.13
CA TYR A 47 -18.21 -2.04 6.85
C TYR A 47 -19.18 -1.79 5.69
N ALA A 48 -18.77 -0.92 4.77
CA ALA A 48 -19.53 -0.58 3.59
C ALA A 48 -18.60 -0.48 2.37
N PHE A 49 -19.16 -0.60 1.17
CA PHE A 49 -18.42 -0.31 -0.05
C PHE A 49 -18.49 1.18 -0.37
N ASP A 50 -17.38 1.78 -0.78
CA ASP A 50 -17.31 3.16 -1.27
C ASP A 50 -17.66 3.28 -2.76
N VAL A 51 -17.90 2.15 -3.44
CA VAL A 51 -18.28 2.04 -4.85
C VAL A 51 -19.63 1.35 -5.00
N SER A 52 -20.36 1.75 -6.06
CA SER A 52 -21.65 1.14 -6.39
C SER A 52 -21.48 -0.25 -7.01
N GLU A 53 -22.54 -1.07 -6.89
CA GLU A 53 -22.62 -2.33 -7.64
C GLU A 53 -22.33 -2.14 -9.14
N GLY A 54 -21.50 -3.01 -9.69
CA GLY A 54 -21.11 -2.96 -11.08
C GLY A 54 -19.73 -3.58 -11.34
N PHE A 55 -19.12 -3.19 -12.45
CA PHE A 55 -17.84 -3.76 -12.87
C PHE A 55 -16.74 -3.53 -11.86
N THR A 56 -16.60 -2.33 -11.28
CA THR A 56 -15.56 -1.98 -10.34
C THR A 56 -15.64 -2.85 -9.08
N LEU A 57 -16.83 -2.97 -8.48
CA LEU A 57 -17.00 -3.79 -7.29
C LEU A 57 -16.78 -5.29 -7.58
N ASN A 58 -17.25 -5.78 -8.74
CA ASN A 58 -17.02 -7.17 -9.11
C ASN A 58 -15.54 -7.47 -9.40
N ARG A 59 -14.81 -6.51 -9.99
CA ARG A 59 -13.36 -6.62 -10.15
C ARG A 59 -12.66 -6.65 -8.78
N PHE A 60 -13.03 -5.76 -7.87
CA PHE A 60 -12.51 -5.76 -6.52
C PHE A 60 -12.79 -7.08 -5.77
N ARG A 61 -14.02 -7.61 -5.87
CA ARG A 61 -14.35 -8.95 -5.33
C ARG A 61 -13.41 -10.02 -5.90
N ALA A 62 -13.23 -10.04 -7.23
CA ALA A 62 -12.33 -11.00 -7.87
C ALA A 62 -10.90 -10.88 -7.36
N ASP A 63 -10.39 -9.67 -7.21
CA ASP A 63 -9.03 -9.42 -6.69
C ASP A 63 -8.87 -9.89 -5.24
N ILE A 64 -9.86 -9.64 -4.37
CA ILE A 64 -9.85 -10.11 -2.97
C ILE A 64 -9.81 -11.63 -2.89
N TYR A 65 -10.67 -12.31 -3.66
CA TYR A 65 -10.75 -13.77 -3.67
C TYR A 65 -9.67 -14.44 -4.56
N GLY A 66 -8.81 -13.63 -5.20
CA GLY A 66 -7.67 -14.11 -5.99
C GLY A 66 -8.08 -14.71 -7.34
N GLN A 67 -9.22 -14.28 -7.90
CA GLN A 67 -9.71 -14.71 -9.20
C GLN A 67 -9.14 -13.86 -10.34
N ALA A 68 -8.66 -14.49 -11.39
CA ALA A 68 -8.10 -13.79 -12.54
C ALA A 68 -9.17 -13.02 -13.33
N LEU A 69 -10.34 -13.61 -13.48
CA LEU A 69 -11.49 -13.03 -14.17
C LEU A 69 -12.68 -12.89 -13.22
N ILE A 70 -13.54 -11.90 -13.49
CA ILE A 70 -14.80 -11.71 -12.75
C ILE A 70 -15.72 -12.93 -12.93
N ASP A 71 -15.69 -13.58 -14.08
CA ASP A 71 -16.51 -14.75 -14.39
C ASP A 71 -16.10 -15.98 -13.57
N ASP A 72 -14.88 -16.03 -13.05
CA ASP A 72 -14.36 -17.11 -12.22
C ASP A 72 -14.86 -17.04 -10.76
N LEU A 73 -15.50 -15.93 -10.36
CA LEU A 73 -16.10 -15.80 -9.03
C LEU A 73 -17.22 -16.82 -8.83
N GLU A 74 -17.21 -17.47 -7.68
CA GLU A 74 -18.34 -18.28 -7.20
C GLU A 74 -19.57 -17.41 -6.91
N ASP A 75 -20.77 -17.99 -6.94
CA ASP A 75 -22.00 -17.22 -6.73
C ASP A 75 -22.04 -16.49 -5.39
N ALA A 76 -21.51 -17.10 -4.33
CA ALA A 76 -21.38 -16.46 -3.02
C ALA A 76 -20.38 -15.28 -3.04
N GLN A 77 -19.31 -15.40 -3.81
CA GLN A 77 -18.29 -14.33 -3.94
C GLN A 77 -18.82 -13.14 -4.76
N LYS A 78 -19.67 -13.40 -5.76
CA LYS A 78 -20.30 -12.34 -6.57
C LYS A 78 -21.22 -11.43 -5.77
N THR A 79 -21.83 -11.97 -4.73
CA THR A 79 -22.81 -11.24 -3.87
C THR A 79 -22.25 -10.94 -2.48
N ALA A 80 -20.96 -11.21 -2.24
CA ALA A 80 -20.33 -10.99 -0.95
C ALA A 80 -20.46 -9.53 -0.49
N THR A 81 -20.92 -9.36 0.73
CA THR A 81 -20.99 -8.08 1.44
C THR A 81 -19.61 -7.62 1.89
N ALA A 82 -19.51 -6.34 2.30
CA ALA A 82 -18.26 -5.82 2.85
C ALA A 82 -17.82 -6.57 4.13
N ASP A 83 -18.77 -6.93 4.99
CA ASP A 83 -18.51 -7.73 6.20
C ASP A 83 -17.97 -9.13 5.87
N GLU A 84 -18.57 -9.83 4.91
CA GLU A 84 -18.12 -11.16 4.48
C GLU A 84 -16.71 -11.10 3.86
N MET A 85 -16.42 -10.08 3.07
CA MET A 85 -15.08 -9.86 2.51
C MET A 85 -14.06 -9.53 3.60
N MET A 86 -14.42 -8.68 4.58
CA MET A 86 -13.55 -8.40 5.73
C MET A 86 -13.33 -9.63 6.59
N ALA A 87 -14.36 -10.45 6.84
CA ALA A 87 -14.21 -11.71 7.57
C ALA A 87 -13.25 -12.68 6.85
N PHE A 88 -13.31 -12.76 5.53
CA PHE A 88 -12.37 -13.55 4.73
C PHE A 88 -10.94 -13.00 4.85
N LEU A 89 -10.74 -11.68 4.71
CA LEU A 89 -9.43 -11.04 4.77
C LEU A 89 -8.79 -11.15 6.14
N THR A 90 -9.55 -10.91 7.21
CA THR A 90 -9.04 -10.92 8.58
C THR A 90 -8.90 -12.31 9.16
N GLY A 91 -9.62 -13.27 8.63
CA GLY A 91 -9.65 -14.65 9.08
C GLY A 91 -8.43 -15.49 8.71
N SER A 92 -8.51 -16.77 9.05
CA SER A 92 -7.43 -17.74 8.86
C SER A 92 -7.12 -18.07 7.39
N GLU A 93 -8.04 -17.76 6.49
CA GLU A 93 -7.90 -18.05 5.06
C GLU A 93 -6.97 -17.05 4.35
N LYS A 94 -6.84 -15.85 4.89
CA LYS A 94 -6.03 -14.81 4.25
C LYS A 94 -4.93 -14.28 5.18
N PHE A 95 -5.19 -13.27 5.99
CA PHE A 95 -4.16 -12.56 6.73
C PHE A 95 -4.04 -12.93 8.21
N SER A 96 -4.99 -13.71 8.71
CA SER A 96 -5.01 -14.16 10.12
C SER A 96 -4.85 -12.98 11.09
N ILE A 97 -5.59 -11.88 10.87
CA ILE A 97 -5.57 -10.71 11.76
C ILE A 97 -6.31 -11.06 13.05
N VAL A 98 -7.47 -11.69 12.90
CA VAL A 98 -8.29 -12.19 14.01
C VAL A 98 -8.51 -13.70 13.81
N LEU A 99 -8.20 -14.48 14.82
CA LEU A 99 -8.43 -15.92 14.85
C LEU A 99 -9.32 -16.27 16.03
N GLU A 100 -10.23 -17.22 15.84
CA GLU A 100 -11.21 -17.64 16.84
C GLU A 100 -11.01 -19.10 17.29
N GLY A 101 -11.63 -19.44 18.41
CA GLY A 101 -11.63 -20.79 18.96
C GLY A 101 -10.22 -21.28 19.31
N ASP A 102 -9.95 -22.55 19.03
CA ASP A 102 -8.68 -23.19 19.34
C ASP A 102 -7.46 -22.61 18.58
N ARG A 103 -7.73 -21.77 17.58
CA ARG A 103 -6.68 -21.09 16.79
C ARG A 103 -6.44 -19.65 17.23
N ALA A 104 -7.24 -19.11 18.16
CA ALA A 104 -7.06 -17.76 18.66
C ALA A 104 -5.62 -17.51 19.12
N TYR A 105 -5.17 -16.27 18.95
CA TYR A 105 -3.87 -15.85 19.48
C TYR A 105 -3.96 -15.71 20.99
N THR A 106 -2.90 -16.11 21.66
CA THR A 106 -2.76 -15.86 23.11
C THR A 106 -2.40 -14.40 23.37
N GLU A 107 -2.68 -13.91 24.57
CA GLU A 107 -2.28 -12.56 24.98
C GLU A 107 -0.76 -12.34 24.88
N GLU A 108 0.03 -13.37 25.20
CA GLU A 108 1.50 -13.33 25.09
C GLU A 108 1.95 -13.23 23.63
N GLU A 109 1.34 -13.98 22.71
CA GLU A 109 1.62 -13.89 21.27
C GLU A 109 1.30 -12.49 20.72
N LEU A 110 0.14 -11.94 21.05
CA LEU A 110 -0.25 -10.60 20.59
C LEU A 110 0.69 -9.54 21.14
N SER A 111 0.93 -9.53 22.45
CA SER A 111 1.76 -8.51 23.11
C SER A 111 3.21 -8.56 22.65
N SER A 112 3.75 -9.76 22.41
CA SER A 112 5.13 -9.92 21.91
C SER A 112 5.34 -9.35 20.49
N HIS A 113 4.25 -9.20 19.72
CA HIS A 113 4.26 -8.60 18.38
C HIS A 113 3.67 -7.18 18.35
N GLY A 114 3.39 -6.59 19.53
CA GLY A 114 2.89 -5.22 19.64
C GLY A 114 1.42 -5.06 19.21
N LEU A 115 0.64 -6.15 19.22
CA LEU A 115 -0.79 -6.13 18.93
C LEU A 115 -1.60 -6.05 20.22
N PRO A 116 -2.73 -5.32 20.23
CA PRO A 116 -3.69 -5.33 21.35
C PRO A 116 -4.51 -6.62 21.35
N GLN A 117 -5.19 -6.90 22.47
CA GLN A 117 -6.12 -8.03 22.57
C GLN A 117 -7.35 -7.88 21.67
N THR A 118 -7.77 -6.66 21.43
CA THR A 118 -8.94 -6.34 20.58
C THR A 118 -8.58 -5.22 19.63
N LEU A 119 -9.01 -5.35 18.39
CA LEU A 119 -8.89 -4.34 17.34
C LEU A 119 -10.26 -3.76 17.04
N THR A 120 -10.32 -2.49 16.77
CA THR A 120 -11.51 -1.83 16.22
C THR A 120 -11.71 -2.24 14.75
N LYS A 121 -12.92 -2.04 14.21
CA LYS A 121 -13.18 -2.30 12.78
C LYS A 121 -12.26 -1.48 11.88
N GLN A 122 -11.98 -0.23 12.24
CA GLN A 122 -11.05 0.62 11.47
C GLN A 122 -9.63 0.06 11.49
N GLU A 123 -9.10 -0.30 12.64
CA GLU A 123 -7.76 -0.90 12.73
C GLU A 123 -7.66 -2.22 11.97
N MET A 124 -8.69 -3.06 12.00
CA MET A 124 -8.75 -4.28 11.20
C MET A 124 -8.74 -3.99 9.70
N LEU A 125 -9.50 -2.98 9.26
CA LEU A 125 -9.55 -2.52 7.87
C LEU A 125 -8.18 -2.00 7.41
N ASP A 126 -7.55 -1.15 8.20
CA ASP A 126 -6.27 -0.53 7.85
C ASP A 126 -5.15 -1.58 7.77
N ILE A 127 -5.09 -2.51 8.73
CA ILE A 127 -4.16 -3.65 8.67
C ILE A 127 -4.45 -4.51 7.43
N ALA A 128 -5.73 -4.81 7.15
CA ALA A 128 -6.10 -5.61 5.97
C ALA A 128 -5.71 -4.90 4.66
N THR A 129 -5.86 -3.58 4.59
CA THR A 129 -5.47 -2.76 3.44
C THR A 129 -3.96 -2.85 3.20
N ILE A 130 -3.13 -2.62 4.22
CA ILE A 130 -1.66 -2.77 4.11
C ILE A 130 -1.28 -4.19 3.68
N ARG A 131 -1.89 -5.21 4.30
CA ARG A 131 -1.62 -6.61 3.99
C ARG A 131 -2.03 -6.98 2.55
N TYR A 132 -3.11 -6.40 2.08
CA TYR A 132 -3.59 -6.60 0.71
C TYR A 132 -2.63 -6.00 -0.31
N GLU A 133 -2.18 -4.77 -0.11
CA GLU A 133 -1.17 -4.12 -0.97
C GLU A 133 0.13 -4.91 -1.04
N LEU A 134 0.63 -5.39 0.10
CA LEU A 134 1.80 -6.26 0.16
C LEU A 134 1.58 -7.58 -0.59
N ASN A 135 0.37 -8.16 -0.51
CA ASN A 135 0.05 -9.42 -1.16
C ASN A 135 -0.07 -9.26 -2.69
N THR A 136 -0.65 -8.17 -3.16
CA THR A 136 -0.80 -7.86 -4.59
C THR A 136 0.55 -7.74 -5.29
N ASN A 137 1.56 -7.25 -4.58
CA ASN A 137 2.93 -7.12 -5.07
C ASN A 137 3.85 -8.31 -4.70
N SER A 138 3.31 -9.40 -4.20
CA SER A 138 4.08 -10.53 -3.63
C SER A 138 5.01 -11.24 -4.61
N PHE A 139 4.76 -11.19 -5.92
CA PHE A 139 5.68 -11.72 -6.94
C PHE A 139 6.84 -10.78 -7.28
N LYS A 140 6.79 -9.55 -6.81
CA LYS A 140 7.88 -8.58 -6.93
C LYS A 140 8.51 -8.32 -5.56
N LYS A 141 9.05 -9.35 -4.94
CA LYS A 141 9.54 -9.36 -3.54
C LYS A 141 10.53 -8.23 -3.19
N TYR A 142 11.19 -7.67 -4.19
CA TYR A 142 12.18 -6.61 -4.02
C TYR A 142 11.63 -5.20 -4.32
N MET A 143 10.35 -5.09 -4.69
CA MET A 143 9.74 -3.78 -4.90
C MET A 143 9.14 -3.27 -3.61
N GLN A 144 9.44 -2.04 -3.30
CA GLN A 144 8.81 -1.31 -2.20
C GLN A 144 7.33 -1.09 -2.48
N VAL A 145 6.52 -1.19 -1.44
CA VAL A 145 5.09 -0.85 -1.48
C VAL A 145 4.89 0.39 -0.64
N THR A 146 4.38 1.44 -1.27
CA THR A 146 4.08 2.70 -0.58
C THR A 146 2.77 2.54 0.17
N ILE A 147 2.80 2.66 1.50
CA ILE A 147 1.62 2.55 2.37
C ILE A 147 1.06 3.91 2.80
N ALA A 148 1.90 4.94 2.86
CA ALA A 148 1.50 6.30 3.16
C ALA A 148 2.38 7.29 2.38
N THR A 149 1.81 8.45 2.02
CA THR A 149 2.51 9.52 1.31
C THR A 149 2.30 10.84 2.02
N ASN A 150 3.24 11.77 1.85
CA ASN A 150 3.18 13.11 2.43
C ASN A 150 2.99 13.10 3.96
N VAL A 151 3.66 12.16 4.62
CA VAL A 151 3.59 12.01 6.08
C VAL A 151 4.35 13.14 6.78
N SER A 152 3.91 13.49 7.98
CA SER A 152 4.51 14.55 8.78
C SER A 152 5.94 14.21 9.24
N GLU A 153 6.77 15.22 9.47
CA GLU A 153 8.12 15.04 10.01
C GLU A 153 8.11 14.31 11.37
N LYS A 154 7.02 14.41 12.14
CA LYS A 154 6.86 13.69 13.40
C LYS A 154 6.71 12.18 13.19
N SER A 155 5.91 11.78 12.21
CA SER A 155 5.78 10.36 11.85
C SER A 155 7.08 9.82 11.27
N VAL A 156 7.75 10.58 10.41
CA VAL A 156 9.09 10.22 9.89
C VAL A 156 10.05 9.98 11.05
N ALA A 157 10.18 10.94 11.98
CA ALA A 157 11.08 10.81 13.13
C ALA A 157 10.73 9.59 13.99
N ALA A 158 9.45 9.37 14.29
CA ALA A 158 9.00 8.25 15.11
C ALA A 158 9.26 6.90 14.43
N ILE A 159 9.06 6.78 13.11
CA ILE A 159 9.37 5.56 12.34
C ILE A 159 10.87 5.29 12.35
N MET A 160 11.70 6.31 12.09
CA MET A 160 13.15 6.18 12.07
C MET A 160 13.73 5.81 13.45
N GLU A 161 13.17 6.35 14.53
CA GLU A 161 13.55 6.03 15.90
C GLU A 161 13.22 4.56 16.27
N ASN A 162 12.09 4.05 15.74
CA ASN A 162 11.62 2.69 15.99
C ASN A 162 12.02 1.67 14.90
N LYS A 163 12.93 2.01 14.00
CA LYS A 163 13.31 1.21 12.83
C LYS A 163 13.68 -0.24 13.17
N THR A 164 14.27 -0.47 14.34
CA THR A 164 14.65 -1.83 14.80
C THR A 164 13.43 -2.72 15.07
N GLY A 165 12.33 -2.14 15.55
CA GLY A 165 11.07 -2.86 15.81
C GLY A 165 10.17 -2.94 14.56
N LEU A 166 10.33 -2.03 13.62
CA LEU A 166 9.54 -1.92 12.39
C LEU A 166 10.27 -2.55 11.20
N GLN A 167 10.55 -3.86 11.29
CA GLN A 167 11.28 -4.57 10.25
C GLN A 167 10.56 -4.51 8.90
N GLY A 168 11.30 -4.10 7.85
CA GLY A 168 10.77 -3.99 6.49
C GLY A 168 10.05 -2.67 6.20
N ILE A 169 9.99 -1.75 7.18
CA ILE A 169 9.48 -0.39 6.96
C ILE A 169 10.65 0.56 6.75
N ASP A 170 10.51 1.41 5.75
CA ASP A 170 11.47 2.48 5.49
C ASP A 170 10.73 3.78 5.11
N VAL A 171 11.46 4.90 5.23
CA VAL A 171 11.00 6.21 4.80
C VAL A 171 11.87 6.65 3.64
N VAL A 172 11.22 7.01 2.55
CA VAL A 172 11.90 7.48 1.33
C VAL A 172 11.48 8.92 1.08
N GLU A 173 12.46 9.78 0.83
CA GLU A 173 12.20 11.13 0.37
C GLU A 173 11.89 11.10 -1.12
N ASP A 174 10.76 11.66 -1.51
CA ASP A 174 10.33 11.76 -2.90
C ASP A 174 9.94 13.20 -3.22
N SER A 175 10.07 13.59 -4.47
CA SER A 175 9.75 14.92 -4.96
C SER A 175 8.46 14.89 -5.76
N ILE A 176 7.46 15.62 -5.30
CA ILE A 176 6.20 15.79 -6.02
C ILE A 176 6.11 17.16 -6.66
N ARG A 177 5.51 17.22 -7.85
CA ARG A 177 5.24 18.48 -8.52
C ARG A 177 4.08 19.20 -7.84
N GLN A 178 4.33 20.43 -7.36
CA GLN A 178 3.28 21.29 -6.79
C GLN A 178 3.00 22.46 -7.72
N TYR A 179 1.76 22.61 -8.15
CA TYR A 179 1.32 23.72 -8.97
C TYR A 179 0.69 24.81 -8.12
N ILE A 180 1.07 26.07 -8.37
CA ILE A 180 0.49 27.24 -7.74
C ILE A 180 -0.49 27.87 -8.75
N ASP A 181 -1.70 28.25 -8.33
CA ASP A 181 -2.78 28.80 -9.19
C ASP A 181 -3.13 27.87 -10.37
N ASP A 182 -3.28 26.58 -10.10
CA ASP A 182 -3.45 25.50 -11.05
C ASP A 182 -4.67 25.65 -11.98
N GLU A 183 -5.80 26.16 -11.50
CA GLU A 183 -7.01 26.35 -12.31
C GLU A 183 -6.81 27.29 -13.49
N SER A 184 -6.05 28.37 -13.27
CA SER A 184 -5.83 29.42 -14.27
C SER A 184 -4.76 29.05 -15.29
N VAL A 185 -3.73 28.31 -14.87
CA VAL A 185 -2.53 28.05 -15.68
C VAL A 185 -2.41 26.60 -16.15
N ALA A 186 -3.25 25.70 -15.67
CA ALA A 186 -3.23 24.29 -16.04
C ALA A 186 -3.19 24.02 -17.56
N PRO A 187 -3.93 24.74 -18.43
CA PRO A 187 -3.86 24.52 -19.88
C PRO A 187 -2.49 24.85 -20.47
N ILE A 188 -1.71 25.72 -19.82
CA ILE A 188 -0.39 26.16 -20.27
C ILE A 188 0.69 25.25 -19.64
N LEU A 189 0.61 25.02 -18.35
CA LEU A 189 1.58 24.19 -17.63
C LEU A 189 1.51 22.73 -18.07
N GLY A 190 0.32 22.21 -18.28
CA GLY A 190 0.09 20.81 -18.54
C GLY A 190 0.11 19.97 -17.24
N TYR A 191 0.48 18.72 -17.36
CA TYR A 191 0.53 17.78 -16.24
C TYR A 191 1.63 16.75 -16.44
N THR A 192 2.03 16.10 -15.34
CA THR A 192 2.97 14.99 -15.33
C THR A 192 2.23 13.66 -15.16
N GLY A 193 2.83 12.59 -15.62
CA GLY A 193 2.29 11.25 -15.47
C GLY A 193 3.33 10.19 -15.83
N ARG A 194 3.02 8.93 -15.54
CA ARG A 194 3.93 7.81 -15.81
C ARG A 194 4.23 7.71 -17.31
N ALA A 195 5.51 7.55 -17.65
CA ALA A 195 5.94 7.42 -19.04
C ALA A 195 5.44 6.11 -19.66
N SER A 196 4.98 6.16 -20.90
CA SER A 196 4.72 4.96 -21.71
C SER A 196 6.03 4.37 -22.23
N SER A 197 5.99 3.13 -22.71
CA SER A 197 7.16 2.45 -23.29
C SER A 197 7.73 3.19 -24.49
N GLU A 198 6.86 3.81 -25.30
CA GLU A 198 7.23 4.60 -26.47
C GLU A 198 7.93 5.90 -26.05
N GLU A 199 7.36 6.62 -25.10
CA GLU A 199 7.95 7.84 -24.54
C GLU A 199 9.32 7.57 -23.92
N LEU A 200 9.44 6.52 -23.11
CA LEU A 200 10.73 6.11 -22.54
C LEU A 200 11.79 5.80 -23.64
N THR A 201 11.36 5.16 -24.73
CA THR A 201 12.27 4.86 -25.83
C THR A 201 12.80 6.14 -26.47
N GLU A 202 12.00 7.18 -26.63
CA GLU A 202 12.43 8.47 -27.20
C GLU A 202 13.26 9.28 -26.20
N LEU A 203 12.83 9.37 -24.95
CA LEU A 203 13.53 10.11 -23.90
C LEU A 203 14.92 9.53 -23.60
N ARG A 204 15.04 8.21 -23.59
CA ARG A 204 16.32 7.51 -23.37
C ARG A 204 17.35 7.71 -24.48
N LYS A 205 16.95 8.15 -25.67
CA LYS A 205 17.90 8.58 -26.70
C LYS A 205 18.65 9.85 -26.31
N GLN A 206 18.06 10.70 -25.49
CA GLN A 206 18.60 11.98 -25.03
C GLN A 206 19.16 11.88 -23.61
N ASN A 207 18.51 11.15 -22.73
CA ASN A 207 18.97 10.86 -21.36
C ASN A 207 18.74 9.38 -21.04
N PRO A 208 19.78 8.53 -21.07
CA PRO A 208 19.67 7.09 -20.80
C PRO A 208 19.24 6.72 -19.37
N ASP A 209 19.31 7.68 -18.44
CA ASP A 209 19.05 7.43 -17.00
C ASP A 209 17.56 7.38 -16.63
N TYR A 210 16.62 7.62 -17.58
CA TYR A 210 15.20 7.46 -17.30
C TYR A 210 14.86 6.05 -16.81
N SER A 211 14.27 5.96 -15.61
CA SER A 211 13.78 4.69 -15.03
C SER A 211 12.54 4.17 -15.77
N ASN A 212 12.16 2.92 -15.53
CA ASN A 212 10.96 2.33 -16.16
C ASN A 212 9.64 2.88 -15.58
N ASP A 213 9.71 3.51 -14.43
CA ASP A 213 8.60 4.10 -13.69
C ASP A 213 8.66 5.64 -13.65
N ALA A 214 9.52 6.23 -14.49
CA ALA A 214 9.69 7.67 -14.56
C ALA A 214 8.35 8.41 -14.74
N ILE A 215 8.21 9.50 -14.00
CA ILE A 215 7.12 10.47 -14.16
C ILE A 215 7.63 11.56 -15.10
N VAL A 216 6.91 11.79 -16.19
CA VAL A 216 7.30 12.72 -17.25
C VAL A 216 6.17 13.69 -17.58
N GLY A 217 6.50 14.83 -18.17
CA GLY A 217 5.52 15.78 -18.66
C GLY A 217 4.70 15.20 -19.82
N LYS A 218 3.36 15.27 -19.70
CA LYS A 218 2.43 14.73 -20.70
C LYS A 218 1.86 15.78 -21.63
N ALA A 219 1.84 17.03 -21.21
CA ALA A 219 1.30 18.14 -21.99
C ALA A 219 1.95 19.46 -21.56
N GLY A 220 1.75 20.51 -22.37
CA GLY A 220 2.11 21.89 -22.06
C GLY A 220 3.59 22.12 -21.83
N ILE A 221 3.92 23.01 -20.90
CA ILE A 221 5.30 23.34 -20.54
C ILE A 221 6.00 22.15 -19.89
N GLU A 222 5.30 21.35 -19.10
CA GLU A 222 5.85 20.14 -18.49
C GLU A 222 6.43 19.21 -19.56
N GLN A 223 5.69 18.94 -20.63
CA GLN A 223 6.19 18.11 -21.73
C GLN A 223 7.30 18.78 -22.53
N TYR A 224 7.14 20.08 -22.82
CA TYR A 224 8.12 20.82 -23.65
C TYR A 224 9.47 20.97 -22.95
N MET A 225 9.46 21.17 -21.64
CA MET A 225 10.65 21.38 -20.82
C MET A 225 11.11 20.11 -20.07
N GLU A 226 10.58 18.95 -20.42
CA GLU A 226 10.82 17.68 -19.73
C GLU A 226 12.30 17.45 -19.40
N LEU A 227 13.18 17.52 -20.39
CA LEU A 227 14.62 17.30 -20.21
C LEU A 227 15.30 18.29 -19.26
N THR A 228 14.70 19.46 -19.07
CA THR A 228 15.22 20.47 -18.15
C THR A 228 14.65 20.29 -16.75
N LEU A 229 13.36 19.91 -16.67
CA LEU A 229 12.62 19.80 -15.40
C LEU A 229 12.88 18.47 -14.70
N GLN A 230 13.23 17.43 -15.44
CA GLN A 230 13.52 16.09 -14.88
C GLN A 230 14.67 16.10 -13.87
N GLY A 231 15.70 16.90 -14.12
CA GLY A 231 16.88 16.92 -13.26
C GLY A 231 17.73 15.64 -13.41
N THR A 232 18.34 15.21 -12.33
CA THR A 232 19.17 13.99 -12.28
C THR A 232 18.82 13.20 -11.03
N ASP A 233 18.42 11.96 -11.22
CA ASP A 233 18.06 11.06 -10.12
C ASP A 233 19.30 10.74 -9.26
N GLY A 234 19.11 10.76 -7.94
CA GLY A 234 20.09 10.22 -7.01
C GLY A 234 20.24 8.71 -7.18
N LYS A 235 21.41 8.18 -6.86
CA LYS A 235 21.67 6.73 -6.85
C LYS A 235 22.08 6.31 -5.46
N GLU A 236 21.31 5.41 -4.84
CA GLU A 236 21.66 4.73 -3.62
C GLU A 236 22.13 3.31 -3.94
N THR A 237 23.24 2.90 -3.33
CA THR A 237 23.71 1.52 -3.44
C THR A 237 23.54 0.83 -2.10
N VAL A 238 22.60 -0.08 -2.03
CA VAL A 238 22.34 -0.89 -0.85
C VAL A 238 23.02 -2.24 -1.00
N TYR A 239 23.86 -2.59 -0.03
CA TYR A 239 24.46 -3.91 0.04
C TYR A 239 23.59 -4.80 0.91
N VAL A 240 23.08 -5.88 0.33
CA VAL A 240 22.28 -6.88 1.02
C VAL A 240 23.03 -8.21 1.04
N ASP A 241 22.74 -9.05 2.02
CA ASP A 241 23.24 -10.42 2.02
C ASP A 241 22.49 -11.31 1.02
N ASN A 242 22.82 -12.60 1.00
CA ASN A 242 22.17 -13.56 0.09
C ASN A 242 20.69 -13.85 0.41
N LEU A 243 20.16 -13.23 1.43
CA LEU A 243 18.75 -13.36 1.85
C LEU A 243 17.93 -12.10 1.54
N GLY A 244 18.58 -10.98 1.18
CA GLY A 244 17.98 -9.69 0.78
C GLY A 244 17.96 -8.65 1.89
#